data_4aca675e5309b66b9b972965aa5657bb
#
_entry.id   4aca675e5309b66b9b972965aa5657bb
#
_cell.length_a   1.000
_cell.length_b   1.000
_cell.length_c   1.000
_cell.angle_alpha   90.00
_cell.angle_beta   90.00
_cell.angle_gamma   90.00
#
_symmetry.space_group_name_H-M   'P 1'
#
loop_
_entity.id
_entity.type
_entity.pdbx_description
1 polymer ?
#
loop_
_entity_poly.entity_id
_entity_poly.type
_entity_poly.pdbx_seq_one_letter_code
_entity_poly.pdbx_strand_id
1 'polypeptide(L)'
;MRLRDDFVAVKVPATSANLGPGFDSMGLALDLWDEVSVHATTGATSVVVEGEGAGNVEQGEDNLVVRALRLALDRVGAPQVGVRMHCTNRIPHSRGLGSSASAIVAGVTLARALIGDADVLGRQEILEIGSQMEGHPDNVAPAVFGGATVSWMNEESSEVGSVRLTPPEGISPVAFIPDFELRTAAARAALPATVPHGDASFNV
;
A
#
# COMPACT_ATOMS: atom_id res chain seq x y z
N MET A 1 -13.04 21.70 2.86
CA MET A 1 -13.39 20.45 3.60
C MET A 1 -12.95 20.58 5.04
N ARG A 2 -13.49 19.83 5.99
CA ARG A 2 -13.06 19.81 7.40
C ARG A 2 -12.87 18.36 7.86
N LEU A 3 -12.01 18.14 8.85
CA LEU A 3 -11.93 16.87 9.53
C LEU A 3 -13.15 16.75 10.49
N ARG A 4 -13.74 15.57 10.55
CA ARG A 4 -14.90 15.27 11.42
C ARG A 4 -14.49 14.50 12.67
N ASP A 5 -13.45 13.67 12.53
CA ASP A 5 -12.90 12.88 13.61
C ASP A 5 -11.50 13.36 13.96
N ASP A 6 -11.14 13.27 15.22
CA ASP A 6 -9.82 13.62 15.76
C ASP A 6 -8.97 12.37 16.10
N PHE A 7 -9.61 11.19 16.17
CA PHE A 7 -8.95 9.90 16.35
C PHE A 7 -9.55 8.85 15.42
N VAL A 8 -8.70 8.18 14.66
CA VAL A 8 -9.08 7.06 13.79
C VAL A 8 -7.99 5.99 13.80
N ALA A 9 -8.39 4.75 13.50
CA ALA A 9 -7.47 3.63 13.34
C ALA A 9 -7.87 2.77 12.15
N VAL A 10 -6.87 2.18 11.51
CA VAL A 10 -7.03 1.29 10.36
C VAL A 10 -6.16 0.06 10.49
N LYS A 11 -6.58 -1.02 9.83
CA LYS A 11 -5.79 -2.23 9.61
C LYS A 11 -5.61 -2.43 8.12
N VAL A 12 -4.40 -2.74 7.71
CA VAL A 12 -4.08 -2.99 6.30
C VAL A 12 -3.31 -4.31 6.18
N PRO A 13 -3.71 -5.20 5.26
CA PRO A 13 -3.09 -6.51 5.14
C PRO A 13 -1.74 -6.44 4.44
N ALA A 14 -0.88 -7.41 4.72
CA ALA A 14 0.24 -7.78 3.87
C ALA A 14 -0.26 -8.27 2.51
N THR A 15 0.61 -8.16 1.51
CA THR A 15 0.30 -8.61 0.15
C THR A 15 1.49 -9.32 -0.47
N SER A 16 1.22 -10.27 -1.35
CA SER A 16 2.22 -10.88 -2.22
C SER A 16 1.82 -10.59 -3.66
N ALA A 17 2.77 -10.14 -4.46
CA ALA A 17 2.53 -9.69 -5.83
C ALA A 17 3.41 -10.40 -6.84
N ASN A 18 3.27 -10.07 -8.13
CA ASN A 18 4.01 -10.69 -9.22
C ASN A 18 3.77 -12.21 -9.31
N LEU A 19 2.54 -12.65 -9.07
CA LEU A 19 2.18 -14.06 -8.99
C LEU A 19 2.16 -14.71 -10.38
N GLY A 20 2.98 -15.75 -10.58
CA GLY A 20 3.07 -16.46 -11.86
C GLY A 20 3.44 -15.50 -13.00
N PRO A 21 2.68 -15.49 -14.12
CA PRO A 21 2.92 -14.60 -15.25
C PRO A 21 2.42 -13.16 -15.03
N GLY A 22 1.93 -12.84 -13.84
CA GLY A 22 1.29 -11.54 -13.51
C GLY A 22 2.27 -10.48 -13.00
N PHE A 23 3.42 -10.29 -13.65
CA PHE A 23 4.38 -9.23 -13.29
C PHE A 23 3.71 -7.86 -13.32
N ASP A 24 3.88 -7.08 -12.27
CA ASP A 24 3.25 -5.77 -12.03
C ASP A 24 1.70 -5.76 -12.12
N SER A 25 1.06 -6.93 -12.11
CA SER A 25 -0.39 -7.07 -12.32
C SER A 25 -1.12 -7.89 -11.27
N MET A 26 -0.58 -9.06 -10.91
CA MET A 26 -1.27 -9.98 -10.01
C MET A 26 -0.80 -9.85 -8.57
N GLY A 27 -1.76 -9.71 -7.65
CA GLY A 27 -1.49 -9.63 -6.23
C GLY A 27 -2.50 -10.40 -5.38
N LEU A 28 -2.09 -10.74 -4.16
CA LEU A 28 -2.87 -11.47 -3.18
C LEU A 28 -2.73 -10.83 -1.81
N ALA A 29 -3.84 -10.55 -1.14
CA ALA A 29 -3.85 -10.15 0.28
C ALA A 29 -3.63 -11.36 1.18
N LEU A 30 -2.85 -11.17 2.23
CA LEU A 30 -2.50 -12.19 3.22
C LEU A 30 -3.10 -11.84 4.59
N ASP A 31 -3.39 -12.84 5.42
CA ASP A 31 -3.91 -12.65 6.78
C ASP A 31 -2.78 -12.32 7.78
N LEU A 32 -2.03 -11.27 7.46
CA LEU A 32 -1.02 -10.64 8.32
C LEU A 32 -1.24 -9.12 8.21
N TRP A 33 -1.37 -8.43 9.33
CA TRP A 33 -1.91 -7.06 9.34
C TRP A 33 -1.03 -6.10 10.10
N ASP A 34 -0.78 -4.93 9.51
CA ASP A 34 -0.34 -3.75 10.23
C ASP A 34 -1.53 -2.95 10.74
N GLU A 35 -1.37 -2.36 11.91
CA GLU A 35 -2.37 -1.51 12.55
C GLU A 35 -1.78 -0.11 12.72
N VAL A 36 -2.52 0.89 12.27
CA VAL A 36 -2.10 2.29 12.40
C VAL A 36 -3.23 3.12 12.96
N SER A 37 -2.93 3.88 14.01
CA SER A 37 -3.86 4.86 14.58
C SER A 37 -3.28 6.27 14.50
N VAL A 38 -4.15 7.26 14.41
CA VAL A 38 -3.76 8.67 14.34
C VAL A 38 -4.68 9.54 15.17
N HIS A 39 -4.08 10.48 15.91
CA HIS A 39 -4.75 11.62 16.51
C HIS A 39 -4.40 12.89 15.75
N ALA A 40 -5.40 13.62 15.26
CA ALA A 40 -5.22 14.98 14.76
C ALA A 40 -4.86 15.93 15.92
N THR A 41 -3.90 16.82 15.70
CA THR A 41 -3.42 17.76 16.71
C THR A 41 -3.09 19.11 16.11
N THR A 42 -3.05 20.15 16.93
CA THR A 42 -2.52 21.46 16.56
C THR A 42 -1.01 21.58 16.71
N GLY A 43 -0.36 20.55 17.26
CA GLY A 43 1.09 20.49 17.44
C GLY A 43 1.84 19.92 16.26
N ALA A 44 3.11 19.60 16.45
CA ALA A 44 3.95 18.96 15.46
C ALA A 44 3.54 17.50 15.21
N THR A 45 3.86 17.01 14.02
CA THR A 45 3.69 15.58 13.68
C THR A 45 4.74 14.74 14.40
N SER A 46 4.28 13.60 14.91
CA SER A 46 5.13 12.57 15.52
C SER A 46 4.62 11.19 15.21
N VAL A 47 5.54 10.25 15.03
CA VAL A 47 5.22 8.84 14.73
C VAL A 47 5.97 7.96 15.74
N VAL A 48 5.24 7.04 16.34
CA VAL A 48 5.79 5.96 17.15
C VAL A 48 5.56 4.65 16.39
N VAL A 49 6.60 3.84 16.26
CA VAL A 49 6.55 2.55 15.57
C VAL A 49 6.96 1.44 16.52
N GLU A 50 6.13 0.43 16.63
CA GLU A 50 6.37 -0.82 17.35
C GLU A 50 6.41 -1.99 16.37
N GLY A 51 7.24 -3.00 16.65
CA GLY A 51 7.40 -4.17 15.79
C GLY A 51 8.37 -3.95 14.64
N GLU A 52 8.00 -4.35 13.43
CA GLU A 52 8.85 -4.28 12.25
C GLU A 52 9.22 -2.84 11.89
N GLY A 53 10.50 -2.59 11.64
CA GLY A 53 11.02 -1.26 11.32
C GLY A 53 11.17 -0.31 12.50
N ALA A 54 10.85 -0.72 13.74
CA ALA A 54 11.04 0.10 14.93
C ALA A 54 12.49 0.60 15.04
N GLY A 55 12.68 1.92 15.15
CA GLY A 55 14.00 2.56 15.19
C GLY A 55 14.70 2.72 13.83
N ASN A 56 14.17 2.15 12.75
CA ASN A 56 14.76 2.18 11.41
C ASN A 56 13.96 2.99 10.39
N VAL A 57 12.70 3.33 10.70
CA VAL A 57 11.85 4.14 9.83
C VAL A 57 11.76 5.58 10.37
N GLU A 58 11.46 6.51 9.48
CA GLU A 58 11.29 7.93 9.81
C GLU A 58 10.15 8.14 10.82
N GLN A 59 10.34 9.04 11.78
CA GLN A 59 9.41 9.28 12.89
C GLN A 59 8.66 10.63 12.80
N GLY A 60 8.65 11.26 11.63
CA GLY A 60 8.06 12.58 11.39
C GLY A 60 7.34 12.66 10.05
N GLU A 61 7.39 13.83 9.44
CA GLU A 61 6.73 14.11 8.15
C GLU A 61 7.25 13.22 7.00
N ASP A 62 8.48 12.72 7.07
CA ASP A 62 9.08 11.85 6.06
C ASP A 62 8.64 10.38 6.18
N ASN A 63 7.92 10.02 7.26
CA ASN A 63 7.34 8.69 7.39
C ASN A 63 6.36 8.40 6.25
N LEU A 64 6.43 7.21 5.66
CA LEU A 64 5.66 6.87 4.45
C LEU A 64 4.14 6.94 4.68
N VAL A 65 3.65 6.52 5.85
CA VAL A 65 2.22 6.61 6.20
C VAL A 65 1.80 8.08 6.29
N VAL A 66 2.64 8.94 6.91
CA VAL A 66 2.37 10.38 7.01
C VAL A 66 2.35 11.02 5.63
N ARG A 67 3.32 10.72 4.78
CA ARG A 67 3.38 11.23 3.40
C ARG A 67 2.14 10.85 2.60
N ALA A 68 1.67 9.61 2.71
CA ALA A 68 0.46 9.15 2.06
C ALA A 68 -0.80 9.85 2.60
N LEU A 69 -0.89 10.03 3.91
CA LEU A 69 -1.95 10.80 4.55
C LEU A 69 -1.97 12.25 4.06
N ARG A 70 -0.80 12.91 3.99
CA ARG A 70 -0.65 14.29 3.49
C ARG A 70 -1.12 14.43 2.05
N LEU A 71 -0.65 13.54 1.19
CA LEU A 71 -1.05 13.53 -0.22
C LEU A 71 -2.56 13.36 -0.39
N ALA A 72 -3.16 12.46 0.37
CA ALA A 72 -4.60 12.22 0.32
C ALA A 72 -5.42 13.41 0.81
N LEU A 73 -5.02 14.07 1.91
CA LEU A 73 -5.66 15.28 2.40
C LEU A 73 -5.55 16.43 1.38
N ASP A 74 -4.38 16.60 0.78
CA ASP A 74 -4.14 17.62 -0.25
C ASP A 74 -5.01 17.39 -1.49
N ARG A 75 -5.10 16.15 -1.97
CA ARG A 75 -5.91 15.75 -3.14
C ARG A 75 -7.36 16.21 -3.05
N VAL A 76 -7.90 16.29 -1.85
CA VAL A 76 -9.32 16.66 -1.61
C VAL A 76 -9.49 18.03 -0.97
N GLY A 77 -8.42 18.82 -0.86
CA GLY A 77 -8.43 20.15 -0.25
C GLY A 77 -8.84 20.14 1.23
N ALA A 78 -8.48 19.08 1.97
CA ALA A 78 -8.70 18.98 3.40
C ALA A 78 -7.56 19.68 4.19
N PRO A 79 -7.82 20.15 5.43
CA PRO A 79 -6.80 20.83 6.23
C PRO A 79 -5.61 19.91 6.53
N GLN A 80 -4.40 20.46 6.40
CA GLN A 80 -3.16 19.83 6.84
C GLN A 80 -2.94 20.14 8.32
N VAL A 81 -3.24 19.17 9.19
CA VAL A 81 -3.09 19.30 10.64
C VAL A 81 -1.88 18.48 11.13
N GLY A 82 -1.32 18.83 12.28
CA GLY A 82 -0.36 17.96 12.96
C GLY A 82 -1.00 16.62 13.32
N VAL A 83 -0.21 15.55 13.37
CA VAL A 83 -0.72 14.22 13.74
C VAL A 83 0.20 13.54 14.74
N ARG A 84 -0.38 12.86 15.71
CA ARG A 84 0.30 11.87 16.53
C ARG A 84 -0.11 10.49 16.06
N MET A 85 0.81 9.77 15.47
CA MET A 85 0.59 8.47 14.84
C MET A 85 1.25 7.37 15.65
N HIS A 86 0.57 6.23 15.77
CA HIS A 86 1.08 5.02 16.36
C HIS A 86 0.91 3.88 15.38
N CYS A 87 2.01 3.22 15.01
CA CYS A 87 2.06 2.10 14.09
C CYS A 87 2.47 0.84 14.85
N THR A 88 1.67 -0.22 14.75
CA THR A 88 2.02 -1.57 15.19
C THR A 88 2.25 -2.42 13.95
N ASN A 89 3.51 -2.53 13.55
CA ASN A 89 3.92 -3.21 12.33
C ASN A 89 4.24 -4.68 12.60
N ARG A 90 3.59 -5.57 11.85
CA ARG A 90 3.82 -7.03 11.86
C ARG A 90 4.29 -7.54 10.52
N ILE A 91 4.16 -6.72 9.46
CA ILE A 91 4.57 -7.08 8.10
C ILE A 91 6.08 -6.89 7.97
N PRO A 92 6.86 -7.97 7.75
CA PRO A 92 8.30 -7.87 7.57
C PRO A 92 8.69 -6.96 6.42
N HIS A 93 9.59 -6.01 6.69
CA HIS A 93 10.04 -5.05 5.71
C HIS A 93 10.99 -5.67 4.68
N SER A 94 10.89 -5.25 3.41
CA SER A 94 11.79 -5.66 2.32
C SER A 94 11.87 -7.18 2.10
N ARG A 95 10.79 -7.92 2.36
CA ARG A 95 10.71 -9.39 2.21
C ARG A 95 9.61 -9.86 1.25
N GLY A 96 9.18 -8.98 0.33
CA GLY A 96 8.17 -9.31 -0.68
C GLY A 96 6.74 -9.39 -0.13
N LEU A 97 6.47 -8.79 1.05
CA LEU A 97 5.14 -8.83 1.69
C LEU A 97 4.37 -7.52 1.59
N GLY A 98 4.75 -6.62 0.69
CA GLY A 98 4.00 -5.40 0.40
C GLY A 98 3.94 -4.38 1.54
N SER A 99 4.93 -4.35 2.45
CA SER A 99 4.93 -3.42 3.58
C SER A 99 4.86 -1.94 3.17
N SER A 100 5.47 -1.56 2.04
CA SER A 100 5.39 -0.20 1.48
C SER A 100 3.96 0.12 1.04
N ALA A 101 3.35 -0.75 0.24
CA ALA A 101 1.97 -0.59 -0.21
C ALA A 101 0.97 -0.56 0.97
N SER A 102 1.20 -1.41 1.98
CA SER A 102 0.40 -1.41 3.22
C SER A 102 0.49 -0.05 3.95
N ALA A 103 1.69 0.50 4.09
CA ALA A 103 1.91 1.81 4.72
C ALA A 103 1.21 2.95 3.94
N ILE A 104 1.31 2.94 2.60
CA ILE A 104 0.66 3.93 1.73
C ILE A 104 -0.87 3.82 1.86
N VAL A 105 -1.42 2.61 1.72
CA VAL A 105 -2.88 2.38 1.84
C VAL A 105 -3.38 2.77 3.22
N ALA A 106 -2.61 2.50 4.29
CA ALA A 106 -2.93 2.94 5.64
C ALA A 106 -3.05 4.47 5.70
N GLY A 107 -2.07 5.21 5.19
CA GLY A 107 -2.08 6.68 5.20
C GLY A 107 -3.26 7.28 4.46
N VAL A 108 -3.57 6.81 3.26
CA VAL A 108 -4.72 7.29 2.47
C VAL A 108 -6.05 6.94 3.17
N THR A 109 -6.16 5.73 3.72
CA THR A 109 -7.36 5.29 4.44
C THR A 109 -7.57 6.08 5.74
N LEU A 110 -6.49 6.42 6.45
CA LEU A 110 -6.56 7.30 7.62
C LEU A 110 -7.04 8.71 7.26
N ALA A 111 -6.58 9.27 6.13
CA ALA A 111 -7.08 10.56 5.64
C ALA A 111 -8.60 10.52 5.40
N ARG A 112 -9.08 9.48 4.71
CA ARG A 112 -10.51 9.23 4.51
C ARG A 112 -11.27 9.16 5.83
N ALA A 113 -10.76 8.39 6.79
CA ALA A 113 -11.38 8.22 8.09
C ALA A 113 -11.45 9.54 8.89
N LEU A 114 -10.37 10.35 8.89
CA LEU A 114 -10.36 11.68 9.53
C LEU A 114 -11.37 12.64 8.89
N ILE A 115 -11.57 12.57 7.58
CA ILE A 115 -12.58 13.37 6.87
C ILE A 115 -13.98 12.93 7.27
N GLY A 116 -14.20 11.63 7.52
CA GLY A 116 -15.47 11.08 7.97
C GLY A 116 -16.60 11.22 6.95
N ASP A 117 -16.27 11.31 5.65
CA ASP A 117 -17.20 11.39 4.53
C ASP A 117 -17.01 10.21 3.60
N ALA A 118 -18.02 9.36 3.49
CA ALA A 118 -17.93 8.11 2.74
C ALA A 118 -17.79 8.31 1.23
N ASP A 119 -18.22 9.46 0.72
CA ASP A 119 -18.19 9.81 -0.70
C ASP A 119 -16.85 10.44 -1.12
N VAL A 120 -15.94 10.62 -0.16
CA VAL A 120 -14.61 11.20 -0.38
C VAL A 120 -13.55 10.12 -0.16
N LEU A 121 -12.58 10.04 -1.07
CA LEU A 121 -11.52 9.03 -1.07
C LEU A 121 -12.08 7.59 -1.02
N GLY A 122 -12.94 7.26 -1.99
CA GLY A 122 -13.44 5.90 -2.18
C GLY A 122 -12.30 4.90 -2.47
N ARG A 123 -12.63 3.63 -2.56
CA ARG A 123 -11.62 2.58 -2.79
C ARG A 123 -10.84 2.77 -4.09
N GLN A 124 -11.49 3.33 -5.12
CA GLN A 124 -10.85 3.61 -6.40
C GLN A 124 -9.80 4.71 -6.25
N GLU A 125 -10.13 5.81 -5.56
CA GLU A 125 -9.16 6.88 -5.32
C GLU A 125 -8.01 6.43 -4.41
N ILE A 126 -8.28 5.55 -3.44
CA ILE A 126 -7.21 4.94 -2.62
C ILE A 126 -6.27 4.11 -3.50
N LEU A 127 -6.81 3.31 -4.43
CA LEU A 127 -6.01 2.55 -5.39
C LEU A 127 -5.16 3.47 -6.27
N GLU A 128 -5.74 4.53 -6.81
CA GLU A 128 -5.04 5.48 -7.70
C GLU A 128 -3.88 6.19 -6.97
N ILE A 129 -4.17 6.79 -5.80
CA ILE A 129 -3.15 7.46 -4.99
C ILE A 129 -2.06 6.48 -4.57
N GLY A 130 -2.46 5.29 -4.11
CA GLY A 130 -1.53 4.27 -3.68
C GLY A 130 -0.61 3.79 -4.80
N SER A 131 -1.18 3.53 -5.97
CA SER A 131 -0.44 3.07 -7.15
C SER A 131 0.51 4.14 -7.71
N GLN A 132 0.09 5.41 -7.69
CA GLN A 132 0.96 6.53 -8.07
C GLN A 132 2.16 6.67 -7.12
N MET A 133 1.98 6.46 -5.82
CA MET A 133 3.07 6.51 -4.84
C MET A 133 4.01 5.30 -4.92
N GLU A 134 3.47 4.11 -5.16
CA GLU A 134 4.25 2.85 -5.21
C GLU A 134 4.92 2.66 -6.58
N GLY A 135 4.32 3.19 -7.65
CA GLY A 135 4.75 3.02 -9.03
C GLY A 135 4.14 1.81 -9.74
N HIS A 136 3.38 0.97 -9.04
CA HIS A 136 2.70 -0.21 -9.57
C HIS A 136 1.50 -0.59 -8.69
N PRO A 137 0.41 -1.17 -9.27
CA PRO A 137 -0.83 -1.43 -8.55
C PRO A 137 -0.90 -2.80 -7.85
N ASP A 138 0.00 -3.72 -8.15
CA ASP A 138 -0.09 -5.15 -7.83
C ASP A 138 -0.10 -5.49 -6.34
N ASN A 139 0.55 -4.67 -5.48
CA ASN A 139 0.46 -4.76 -4.03
C ASN A 139 -0.64 -3.87 -3.46
N VAL A 140 -0.88 -2.71 -4.06
CA VAL A 140 -1.89 -1.75 -3.59
C VAL A 140 -3.30 -2.30 -3.76
N ALA A 141 -3.60 -2.89 -4.93
CA ALA A 141 -4.94 -3.41 -5.22
C ALA A 141 -5.41 -4.47 -4.20
N PRO A 142 -4.64 -5.54 -3.89
CA PRO A 142 -5.07 -6.49 -2.88
C PRO A 142 -5.10 -5.89 -1.47
N ALA A 143 -4.26 -4.90 -1.14
CA ALA A 143 -4.33 -4.21 0.14
C ALA A 143 -5.65 -3.42 0.30
N VAL A 144 -6.18 -2.85 -0.79
CA VAL A 144 -7.43 -2.07 -0.80
C VAL A 144 -8.68 -2.95 -0.88
N PHE A 145 -8.67 -3.95 -1.77
CA PHE A 145 -9.86 -4.75 -2.10
C PHE A 145 -9.91 -6.10 -1.38
N GLY A 146 -8.78 -6.59 -0.88
CA GLY A 146 -8.64 -7.93 -0.31
C GLY A 146 -8.68 -9.04 -1.36
N GLY A 147 -8.28 -10.25 -0.96
CA GLY A 147 -8.28 -11.43 -1.83
C GLY A 147 -7.24 -11.38 -2.94
N ALA A 148 -7.48 -12.10 -4.03
CA ALA A 148 -6.64 -12.06 -5.22
C ALA A 148 -7.13 -10.98 -6.19
N THR A 149 -6.21 -10.25 -6.82
CA THR A 149 -6.53 -9.18 -7.78
C THR A 149 -5.66 -9.28 -9.02
N VAL A 150 -6.22 -8.86 -10.14
CA VAL A 150 -5.49 -8.45 -11.34
C VAL A 150 -5.70 -6.95 -11.50
N SER A 151 -4.62 -6.22 -11.65
CA SER A 151 -4.64 -4.76 -11.75
C SER A 151 -3.72 -4.29 -12.87
N TRP A 152 -3.96 -3.10 -13.35
CA TRP A 152 -3.18 -2.45 -14.42
C TRP A 152 -3.13 -0.94 -14.19
N MET A 153 -2.10 -0.32 -14.71
CA MET A 153 -1.93 1.12 -14.72
C MET A 153 -1.57 1.57 -16.13
N ASN A 154 -2.28 2.57 -16.63
CA ASN A 154 -1.94 3.21 -17.88
C ASN A 154 -0.90 4.31 -17.61
N GLU A 155 0.29 4.17 -18.17
CA GLU A 155 1.39 5.12 -17.95
C GLU A 155 1.10 6.52 -18.50
N GLU A 156 0.32 6.63 -19.58
CA GLU A 156 0.01 7.92 -20.22
C GLU A 156 -1.11 8.68 -19.47
N SER A 157 -2.19 7.98 -19.09
CA SER A 157 -3.36 8.61 -18.42
C SER A 157 -3.29 8.56 -16.89
N SER A 158 -2.35 7.78 -16.32
CA SER A 158 -2.31 7.46 -14.89
C SER A 158 -3.58 6.80 -14.36
N GLU A 159 -4.41 6.27 -15.26
CA GLU A 159 -5.62 5.53 -14.90
C GLU A 159 -5.24 4.15 -14.37
N VAL A 160 -5.81 3.78 -13.23
CA VAL A 160 -5.55 2.48 -12.57
C VAL A 160 -6.86 1.70 -12.50
N GLY A 161 -6.80 0.45 -12.95
CA GLY A 161 -7.93 -0.47 -12.84
C GLY A 161 -7.56 -1.71 -12.03
N SER A 162 -8.56 -2.34 -11.43
CA SER A 162 -8.39 -3.62 -10.74
C SER A 162 -9.66 -4.46 -10.78
N VAL A 163 -9.46 -5.77 -10.89
CA VAL A 163 -10.53 -6.78 -10.81
C VAL A 163 -10.16 -7.81 -9.74
N ARG A 164 -11.10 -8.11 -8.85
CA ARG A 164 -10.92 -9.22 -7.91
C ARG A 164 -11.15 -10.56 -8.62
N LEU A 165 -10.27 -11.49 -8.33
CA LEU A 165 -10.42 -12.88 -8.73
C LEU A 165 -11.06 -13.69 -7.62
N THR A 166 -11.86 -14.67 -7.99
CA THR A 166 -12.35 -15.70 -7.06
C THR A 166 -11.48 -16.94 -7.26
N PRO A 167 -10.57 -17.26 -6.32
CA PRO A 167 -9.77 -18.48 -6.41
C PRO A 167 -10.68 -19.72 -6.43
N PRO A 168 -10.29 -20.79 -7.12
CA PRO A 168 -11.00 -22.06 -7.06
C PRO A 168 -11.05 -22.60 -5.60
N GLU A 169 -12.14 -23.29 -5.27
CA GLU A 169 -12.28 -23.94 -3.97
C GLU A 169 -11.17 -24.96 -3.74
N GLY A 170 -10.72 -25.09 -2.49
CA GLY A 170 -9.71 -26.06 -2.07
C GLY A 170 -8.25 -25.63 -2.33
N ILE A 171 -8.02 -24.40 -2.86
CA ILE A 171 -6.67 -23.84 -2.99
C ILE A 171 -6.38 -22.95 -1.77
N SER A 172 -5.26 -23.19 -1.11
CA SER A 172 -4.75 -22.34 -0.04
C SER A 172 -3.34 -21.85 -0.39
N PRO A 173 -3.08 -20.54 -0.30
CA PRO A 173 -1.75 -20.01 -0.53
C PRO A 173 -0.81 -20.40 0.63
N VAL A 174 0.46 -20.65 0.29
CA VAL A 174 1.53 -20.84 1.26
C VAL A 174 2.61 -19.81 0.97
N ALA A 175 2.88 -18.93 1.94
CA ALA A 175 3.90 -17.93 1.83
C ALA A 175 5.24 -18.43 2.40
N PHE A 176 6.31 -18.31 1.62
CA PHE A 176 7.68 -18.50 2.06
C PHE A 176 8.31 -17.12 2.24
N ILE A 177 8.64 -16.77 3.48
CA ILE A 177 9.21 -15.47 3.82
C ILE A 177 10.72 -15.67 4.01
N PRO A 178 11.56 -15.04 3.15
CA PRO A 178 13.00 -15.15 3.30
C PRO A 178 13.48 -14.44 4.58
N ASP A 179 14.59 -14.89 5.15
CA ASP A 179 15.24 -14.27 6.29
C ASP A 179 16.17 -13.10 5.90
N PHE A 180 16.41 -12.90 4.61
CA PHE A 180 17.17 -11.77 4.05
C PHE A 180 16.26 -10.70 3.47
N GLU A 181 16.74 -9.47 3.45
CA GLU A 181 16.04 -8.33 2.85
C GLU A 181 16.37 -8.21 1.36
N LEU A 182 15.35 -7.97 0.53
CA LEU A 182 15.48 -7.63 -0.87
C LEU A 182 14.58 -6.44 -1.21
N ARG A 183 15.19 -5.28 -1.43
CA ARG A 183 14.47 -4.08 -1.85
C ARG A 183 13.97 -4.22 -3.28
N THR A 184 12.74 -3.80 -3.55
CA THR A 184 12.11 -3.84 -4.88
C THR A 184 12.99 -3.19 -5.96
N ALA A 185 13.59 -2.02 -5.65
CA ALA A 185 14.50 -1.34 -6.58
C ALA A 185 15.74 -2.21 -6.97
N ALA A 186 16.30 -2.95 -6.01
CA ALA A 186 17.43 -3.85 -6.28
C ALA A 186 17.00 -5.06 -7.12
N ALA A 187 15.82 -5.62 -6.84
CA ALA A 187 15.26 -6.70 -7.64
C ALA A 187 14.98 -6.26 -9.08
N ARG A 188 14.39 -5.08 -9.29
CA ARG A 188 14.13 -4.51 -10.62
C ARG A 188 15.43 -4.20 -11.38
N ALA A 189 16.46 -3.69 -10.71
CA ALA A 189 17.76 -3.41 -11.32
C ALA A 189 18.51 -4.68 -11.82
N ALA A 190 18.14 -5.85 -11.31
CA ALA A 190 18.69 -7.13 -11.76
C ALA A 190 17.98 -7.69 -13.01
N LEU A 191 16.85 -7.11 -13.43
CA LEU A 191 16.14 -7.54 -14.64
C LEU A 191 16.91 -7.09 -15.90
N PRO A 192 16.92 -7.93 -16.96
CA PRO A 192 17.54 -7.56 -18.22
C PRO A 192 16.75 -6.42 -18.88
N ALA A 193 17.44 -5.50 -19.56
CA ALA A 193 16.81 -4.39 -20.29
C ALA A 193 15.97 -4.87 -21.50
N THR A 194 16.26 -6.06 -22.02
CA THR A 194 15.54 -6.67 -23.16
C THR A 194 15.39 -8.16 -22.93
N VAL A 195 14.30 -8.74 -23.44
CA VAL A 195 14.06 -10.19 -23.43
C VAL A 195 13.85 -10.69 -24.87
N PRO A 196 14.17 -11.95 -25.18
CA PRO A 196 13.89 -12.53 -26.48
C PRO A 196 12.38 -12.50 -26.79
N HIS A 197 12.02 -12.25 -28.05
CA HIS A 197 10.60 -12.19 -28.45
C HIS A 197 9.82 -13.48 -28.11
N GLY A 198 10.46 -14.65 -28.23
CA GLY A 198 9.83 -15.93 -27.86
C GLY A 198 9.47 -16.01 -26.38
N ASP A 199 10.34 -15.49 -25.50
CA ASP A 199 10.09 -15.48 -24.06
C ASP A 199 8.99 -14.47 -23.69
N ALA A 200 8.98 -13.31 -24.34
CA ALA A 200 7.94 -12.31 -24.16
C ALA A 200 6.57 -12.87 -24.59
N SER A 201 6.48 -13.49 -25.77
CA SER A 201 5.23 -14.06 -26.28
C SER A 201 4.72 -15.27 -25.50
N PHE A 202 5.61 -15.99 -24.81
CA PHE A 202 5.22 -17.12 -23.93
C PHE A 202 4.50 -16.64 -22.67
N ASN A 203 4.79 -15.43 -22.19
CA ASN A 203 4.19 -14.86 -20.99
C ASN A 203 2.91 -14.05 -21.24
N VAL A 204 2.50 -13.88 -22.49
CA VAL A 204 1.24 -13.23 -22.89
C VAL A 204 0.13 -14.25 -23.09
#